data_de2bc99f144e43bc02b85452855fd1b8
#
_entry.id   de2bc99f144e43bc02b85452855fd1b8
#
_cell.length_a   1.000
_cell.length_b   1.000
_cell.length_c   1.000
_cell.angle_alpha   90.00
_cell.angle_beta   90.00
_cell.angle_gamma   90.00
#
_symmetry.space_group_name_H-M   'P 1'
#
loop_
_entity.id
_entity.type
_entity.pdbx_description
1 polymer ?
#
loop_
_entity_poly.entity_id
_entity_poly.type
_entity_poly.pdbx_seq_one_letter_code
_entity_poly.pdbx_strand_id
1 'polypeptide(L)'
;MYRVLITDDEKIEREGIKFLLAQEEGEYEIHEAANGRQALNVLRSEEIDFLLTDIKMPHMDGLELASKVREEYPNLPIVIFSGYSDFAFAQEAMRYGVKDYVLKPVDPDTFHTTIGKVKAELQSIRSKKQKEEKGKNFLLQYFLQTYLYSGNEEVLKKAGEILDESNWEQWHCAILIESDKAFFDNVPDNIDEELMQGLHRNFFYLSLNTRQSVLFFSDVYCDYQLVAKHLYDILKQNYSASFHLAVSSRFEGHEALPEIMSQLEQTMEEKFYHPDVHVFNNEASDSQPVNAETQDSRLMEKISEDISRKDVEQLKKHFECLVKKYENDTRFSAMYVKFVFSNVIQELFQENQFSEERKLDHEVERLYSCTNLKQILAITQENIKEYEEFLERSMSDSRDEVASVKNYIYQHYAEDLSLETLAEKVYLSSGYLSFIFKKETGMNLNRFIRVVRMEKAKELLCNSNMKVAQVSEQVGIPNVSYFCRSFREYYGSSPESYRKGTGEEDENTGSHKE
;
A
#
# COMPACT_ATOMS: atom_id res chain seq x y z
N MET A 1 21.60 -8.35 37.90
CA MET A 1 22.50 -9.24 38.65
C MET A 1 23.94 -8.86 38.31
N TYR A 2 24.83 -8.74 39.31
CA TYR A 2 26.27 -8.44 39.13
C TYR A 2 27.08 -9.63 39.58
N ARG A 3 28.05 -10.10 38.78
CA ARG A 3 28.95 -11.20 39.14
C ARG A 3 30.23 -10.61 39.71
N VAL A 4 30.48 -10.90 40.97
CA VAL A 4 31.58 -10.30 41.76
C VAL A 4 32.58 -11.36 42.17
N LEU A 5 33.84 -11.14 41.90
CA LEU A 5 34.92 -11.98 42.44
C LEU A 5 35.56 -11.30 43.67
N ILE A 6 35.48 -11.96 44.82
CA ILE A 6 36.12 -11.54 46.08
C ILE A 6 37.39 -12.38 46.26
N THR A 7 38.51 -11.71 46.39
CA THR A 7 39.81 -12.37 46.56
C THR A 7 40.51 -11.87 47.83
N ASP A 8 40.64 -12.73 48.80
CA ASP A 8 41.29 -12.47 50.08
C ASP A 8 41.73 -13.82 50.68
N ASP A 9 42.88 -13.94 51.30
CA ASP A 9 43.30 -15.19 51.90
C ASP A 9 42.64 -15.50 53.24
N GLU A 10 42.13 -14.46 53.93
CA GLU A 10 41.34 -14.60 55.15
C GLU A 10 39.86 -14.83 54.86
N LYS A 11 39.34 -15.99 55.26
CA LYS A 11 37.90 -16.31 55.06
C LYS A 11 36.98 -15.31 55.77
N ILE A 12 37.38 -14.81 56.94
CA ILE A 12 36.57 -13.85 57.73
C ILE A 12 36.42 -12.54 56.97
N GLU A 13 37.45 -12.08 56.28
CA GLU A 13 37.41 -10.86 55.46
C GLU A 13 36.50 -11.03 54.26
N ARG A 14 36.55 -12.19 53.58
CA ARG A 14 35.62 -12.48 52.48
C ARG A 14 34.15 -12.49 52.96
N GLU A 15 33.85 -13.09 54.12
CA GLU A 15 32.51 -13.06 54.71
C GLU A 15 32.08 -11.64 55.09
N GLY A 16 32.99 -10.79 55.58
CA GLY A 16 32.73 -9.38 55.85
C GLY A 16 32.35 -8.61 54.58
N ILE A 17 33.08 -8.80 53.47
CA ILE A 17 32.77 -8.17 52.18
C ILE A 17 31.40 -8.67 51.62
N LYS A 18 31.11 -9.96 51.75
CA LYS A 18 29.79 -10.52 51.37
C LYS A 18 28.67 -9.89 52.16
N PHE A 19 28.85 -9.70 53.46
CA PHE A 19 27.86 -9.06 54.32
C PHE A 19 27.61 -7.60 53.89
N LEU A 20 28.65 -6.85 53.55
CA LEU A 20 28.52 -5.49 53.03
C LEU A 20 27.80 -5.47 51.66
N LEU A 21 28.17 -6.38 50.74
CA LEU A 21 27.47 -6.51 49.44
C LEU A 21 25.97 -6.84 49.58
N ALA A 22 25.60 -7.66 50.59
CA ALA A 22 24.21 -8.00 50.86
C ALA A 22 23.37 -6.80 51.33
N GLN A 23 24.01 -5.71 51.80
CA GLN A 23 23.32 -4.46 52.16
C GLN A 23 23.18 -3.49 50.99
N GLU A 24 23.89 -3.74 49.90
CA GLU A 24 23.83 -2.92 48.70
C GLU A 24 22.62 -3.24 47.83
N GLU A 25 22.05 -2.21 47.16
CA GLU A 25 20.98 -2.42 46.20
C GLU A 25 21.45 -3.25 45.00
N GLY A 26 20.68 -4.27 44.63
CA GLY A 26 20.94 -5.15 43.49
C GLY A 26 21.17 -6.61 43.88
N GLU A 27 21.15 -7.47 42.89
CA GLU A 27 21.42 -8.89 43.03
C GLU A 27 22.91 -9.15 42.72
N TYR A 28 23.58 -9.91 43.55
CA TYR A 28 24.99 -10.25 43.39
C TYR A 28 25.18 -11.76 43.38
N GLU A 29 25.89 -12.24 42.35
CA GLU A 29 26.45 -13.58 42.30
C GLU A 29 27.90 -13.50 42.71
N ILE A 30 28.25 -14.17 43.81
CA ILE A 30 29.57 -13.99 44.44
C ILE A 30 30.43 -15.22 44.18
N HIS A 31 31.59 -14.98 43.56
CA HIS A 31 32.68 -15.94 43.43
C HIS A 31 33.80 -15.60 44.39
N GLU A 32 34.50 -16.62 44.90
CA GLU A 32 35.56 -16.45 45.89
C GLU A 32 36.88 -17.05 45.43
N ALA A 33 37.97 -16.39 45.80
CA ALA A 33 39.33 -16.90 45.64
C ALA A 33 40.15 -16.59 46.88
N ALA A 34 41.03 -17.49 47.27
CA ALA A 34 41.90 -17.31 48.44
C ALA A 34 43.31 -16.76 48.11
N ASN A 35 43.58 -16.47 46.84
CA ASN A 35 44.83 -15.85 46.36
C ASN A 35 44.68 -15.42 44.91
N GLY A 36 45.59 -14.60 44.40
CA GLY A 36 45.55 -14.08 43.03
C GLY A 36 45.60 -15.15 41.94
N ARG A 37 46.26 -16.29 42.18
CA ARG A 37 46.31 -17.39 41.19
C ARG A 37 44.94 -18.08 41.03
N GLN A 38 44.22 -18.30 42.13
CA GLN A 38 42.85 -18.80 42.07
C GLN A 38 41.92 -17.80 41.44
N ALA A 39 42.09 -16.51 41.73
CA ALA A 39 41.31 -15.46 41.12
C ALA A 39 41.43 -15.45 39.59
N LEU A 40 42.64 -15.56 39.03
CA LEU A 40 42.84 -15.67 37.59
C LEU A 40 42.18 -16.91 36.97
N ASN A 41 42.15 -18.04 37.69
CA ASN A 41 41.47 -19.25 37.21
C ASN A 41 39.97 -19.02 37.16
N VAL A 42 39.38 -18.36 38.15
CA VAL A 42 37.92 -18.01 38.12
C VAL A 42 37.63 -17.06 36.98
N LEU A 43 38.43 -16.02 36.77
CA LEU A 43 38.26 -15.05 35.66
C LEU A 43 38.34 -15.71 34.28
N ARG A 44 39.02 -16.85 34.12
CA ARG A 44 39.13 -17.60 32.87
C ARG A 44 37.97 -18.56 32.66
N SER A 45 37.29 -19.02 33.72
CA SER A 45 36.21 -19.97 33.67
C SER A 45 34.83 -19.34 33.79
N GLU A 46 34.73 -18.18 34.40
CA GLU A 46 33.49 -17.49 34.72
C GLU A 46 33.54 -16.04 34.24
N GLU A 47 32.41 -15.52 33.81
CA GLU A 47 32.27 -14.10 33.48
C GLU A 47 32.10 -13.30 34.78
N ILE A 48 33.00 -12.38 35.06
CA ILE A 48 33.01 -11.52 36.25
C ILE A 48 32.80 -10.07 35.82
N ASP A 49 31.93 -9.35 36.52
CA ASP A 49 31.66 -7.94 36.25
C ASP A 49 32.65 -7.01 36.96
N PHE A 50 33.12 -7.35 38.17
CA PHE A 50 34.13 -6.60 38.87
C PHE A 50 34.88 -7.45 39.92
N LEU A 51 36.09 -7.06 40.23
CA LEU A 51 37.00 -7.73 41.17
C LEU A 51 37.18 -6.87 42.43
N LEU A 52 37.01 -7.51 43.61
CA LEU A 52 37.37 -6.99 44.91
C LEU A 52 38.54 -7.82 45.44
N THR A 53 39.70 -7.23 45.73
CA THR A 53 40.87 -8.00 46.13
C THR A 53 41.62 -7.36 47.30
N ASP A 54 42.16 -8.19 48.21
CA ASP A 54 43.19 -7.75 49.15
C ASP A 54 44.54 -7.59 48.45
N ILE A 55 45.48 -6.83 49.05
CA ILE A 55 46.86 -6.71 48.55
C ILE A 55 47.69 -7.90 48.96
N LYS A 56 47.74 -8.18 50.24
CA LYS A 56 48.68 -9.20 50.75
C LYS A 56 48.03 -10.57 50.78
N MET A 57 48.36 -11.38 49.81
CA MET A 57 47.94 -12.75 49.72
C MET A 57 49.08 -13.68 49.34
N PRO A 58 49.01 -14.96 49.76
CA PRO A 58 50.05 -15.92 49.41
C PRO A 58 50.08 -16.24 47.93
N HIS A 59 51.23 -16.59 47.38
CA HIS A 59 51.49 -17.01 45.99
C HIS A 59 51.43 -15.90 44.94
N MET A 60 50.44 -15.08 44.95
CA MET A 60 50.22 -13.94 44.06
C MET A 60 49.48 -12.87 44.86
N ASP A 61 50.13 -11.74 45.05
CA ASP A 61 49.48 -10.61 45.73
C ASP A 61 48.46 -9.86 44.85
N GLY A 62 47.70 -8.93 45.47
CA GLY A 62 46.66 -8.20 44.80
C GLY A 62 47.14 -7.19 43.75
N LEU A 63 48.36 -6.68 43.89
CA LEU A 63 48.93 -5.76 42.87
C LEU A 63 49.43 -6.53 41.66
N GLU A 64 50.10 -7.69 41.87
CA GLU A 64 50.44 -8.59 40.77
C GLU A 64 49.18 -9.11 40.05
N LEU A 65 48.11 -9.44 40.80
CA LEU A 65 46.81 -9.80 40.25
C LEU A 65 46.24 -8.66 39.41
N ALA A 66 46.18 -7.43 39.93
CA ALA A 66 45.65 -6.27 39.24
C ALA A 66 46.40 -5.98 37.92
N SER A 67 47.73 -6.13 37.92
CA SER A 67 48.55 -5.99 36.72
C SER A 67 48.16 -6.99 35.64
N LYS A 68 48.04 -8.29 35.96
CA LYS A 68 47.67 -9.34 35.02
C LYS A 68 46.20 -9.20 34.53
N VAL A 69 45.28 -8.85 35.43
CA VAL A 69 43.89 -8.60 35.09
C VAL A 69 43.77 -7.42 34.13
N ARG A 70 44.59 -6.38 34.33
CA ARG A 70 44.56 -5.24 33.40
C ARG A 70 45.06 -5.60 32.00
N GLU A 71 46.02 -6.53 31.89
CA GLU A 71 46.49 -7.02 30.58
C GLU A 71 45.49 -7.94 29.90
N GLU A 72 44.87 -8.89 30.62
CA GLU A 72 43.95 -9.89 30.07
C GLU A 72 42.50 -9.35 29.97
N TYR A 73 42.06 -8.46 30.88
CA TYR A 73 40.70 -7.93 31.03
C TYR A 73 40.72 -6.40 31.19
N PRO A 74 41.02 -5.60 30.16
CA PRO A 74 41.28 -4.16 30.29
C PRO A 74 40.12 -3.33 30.81
N ASN A 75 38.88 -3.83 30.66
CA ASN A 75 37.65 -3.13 31.08
C ASN A 75 37.07 -3.62 32.41
N LEU A 76 37.70 -4.59 33.09
CA LEU A 76 37.22 -5.12 34.37
C LEU A 76 37.53 -4.12 35.50
N PRO A 77 36.54 -3.55 36.20
CA PRO A 77 36.78 -2.73 37.37
C PRO A 77 37.41 -3.53 38.50
N ILE A 78 38.45 -2.98 39.08
CA ILE A 78 39.17 -3.59 40.20
C ILE A 78 39.12 -2.62 41.39
N VAL A 79 38.74 -3.13 42.56
CA VAL A 79 38.83 -2.42 43.83
C VAL A 79 39.74 -3.18 44.76
N ILE A 80 40.65 -2.48 45.40
CA ILE A 80 41.58 -3.04 46.38
C ILE A 80 41.14 -2.68 47.79
N PHE A 81 41.06 -3.67 48.68
CA PHE A 81 40.89 -3.50 50.11
C PHE A 81 42.21 -3.83 50.79
N SER A 82 42.70 -2.97 51.66
CA SER A 82 44.00 -3.16 52.28
C SER A 82 44.07 -2.72 53.74
N GLY A 83 44.66 -3.50 54.57
CA GLY A 83 44.99 -3.12 55.95
C GLY A 83 46.23 -2.17 56.10
N TYR A 84 46.83 -1.78 54.98
CA TYR A 84 48.03 -0.96 54.94
C TYR A 84 47.76 0.42 54.39
N SER A 85 48.07 1.44 55.18
CA SER A 85 47.99 2.86 54.79
C SER A 85 49.20 3.35 54.01
N ASP A 86 50.01 2.44 53.44
CA ASP A 86 51.24 2.81 52.73
C ASP A 86 50.90 3.42 51.37
N PHE A 87 51.32 4.65 51.21
CA PHE A 87 51.12 5.42 49.99
C PHE A 87 51.72 4.76 48.75
N ALA A 88 52.76 3.99 48.89
CA ALA A 88 53.41 3.29 47.79
C ALA A 88 52.48 2.25 47.14
N PHE A 89 51.76 1.46 47.94
CA PHE A 89 50.77 0.49 47.39
C PHE A 89 49.62 1.15 46.70
N ALA A 90 49.08 2.25 47.22
CA ALA A 90 48.06 3.00 46.58
C ALA A 90 48.52 3.60 45.25
N GLN A 91 49.72 4.15 45.18
CA GLN A 91 50.32 4.69 43.96
C GLN A 91 50.55 3.60 42.90
N GLU A 92 51.01 2.43 43.31
CA GLU A 92 51.20 1.29 42.40
C GLU A 92 49.86 0.74 41.88
N ALA A 93 48.85 0.58 42.73
CA ALA A 93 47.50 0.19 42.35
C ALA A 93 46.89 1.12 41.27
N MET A 94 47.07 2.43 41.45
CA MET A 94 46.59 3.42 40.46
C MET A 94 47.30 3.29 39.10
N ARG A 95 48.55 2.87 39.03
CA ARG A 95 49.25 2.60 37.76
C ARG A 95 48.62 1.43 36.99
N TYR A 96 48.08 0.44 37.71
CA TYR A 96 47.33 -0.69 37.11
C TYR A 96 45.87 -0.35 36.84
N GLY A 97 45.44 0.91 37.00
CA GLY A 97 44.11 1.36 36.71
C GLY A 97 43.05 0.81 37.66
N VAL A 98 43.41 0.54 38.91
CA VAL A 98 42.48 0.17 39.97
C VAL A 98 41.50 1.31 40.19
N LYS A 99 40.20 1.00 40.31
CA LYS A 99 39.13 1.97 40.42
C LYS A 99 39.09 2.70 41.74
N ASP A 100 39.31 1.97 42.81
CA ASP A 100 39.38 2.53 44.17
C ASP A 100 40.29 1.69 45.07
N TYR A 101 40.81 2.36 46.09
CA TYR A 101 41.67 1.75 47.10
C TYR A 101 41.08 2.06 48.47
N VAL A 102 40.59 1.05 49.16
CA VAL A 102 39.86 1.18 50.42
C VAL A 102 40.68 0.61 51.58
N LEU A 103 40.80 1.38 52.64
CA LEU A 103 41.53 0.93 53.85
C LEU A 103 40.59 0.07 54.73
N LYS A 104 41.14 -1.02 55.26
CA LYS A 104 40.53 -1.83 56.33
C LYS A 104 40.80 -1.21 57.72
N PRO A 105 39.83 -1.26 58.66
CA PRO A 105 38.51 -1.86 58.55
C PRO A 105 37.61 -1.06 57.62
N VAL A 106 36.88 -1.77 56.75
CA VAL A 106 36.02 -1.13 55.74
C VAL A 106 34.77 -0.58 56.42
N ASP A 107 34.63 0.71 56.34
CA ASP A 107 33.41 1.41 56.80
C ASP A 107 32.27 1.28 55.78
N PRO A 108 31.01 1.00 56.20
CA PRO A 108 29.90 0.79 55.30
C PRO A 108 29.64 1.94 54.32
N ASP A 109 29.78 3.19 54.73
CA ASP A 109 29.53 4.36 53.87
C ASP A 109 30.59 4.49 52.76
N THR A 110 31.87 4.20 53.12
CA THR A 110 32.96 4.14 52.15
C THR A 110 32.76 2.99 51.17
N PHE A 111 32.34 1.82 51.63
CA PHE A 111 32.00 0.68 50.80
C PHE A 111 30.87 1.01 49.81
N HIS A 112 29.78 1.58 50.30
CA HIS A 112 28.63 2.03 49.48
C HIS A 112 29.08 2.99 48.38
N THR A 113 29.87 4.00 48.71
CA THR A 113 30.41 4.98 47.77
C THR A 113 31.27 4.31 46.69
N THR A 114 32.14 3.36 47.08
CA THR A 114 33.03 2.64 46.18
C THR A 114 32.27 1.74 45.24
N ILE A 115 31.32 0.95 45.74
CA ILE A 115 30.45 0.10 44.90
C ILE A 115 29.60 0.95 43.95
N GLY A 116 29.10 2.12 44.41
CA GLY A 116 28.42 3.09 43.57
C GLY A 116 29.26 3.55 42.37
N LYS A 117 30.54 3.85 42.56
CA LYS A 117 31.48 4.20 41.47
C LYS A 117 31.68 3.03 40.50
N VAL A 118 31.80 1.81 40.98
CA VAL A 118 31.94 0.59 40.15
C VAL A 118 30.68 0.37 39.30
N LYS A 119 29.48 0.46 39.91
CA LYS A 119 28.21 0.34 39.20
C LYS A 119 28.08 1.40 38.09
N ALA A 120 28.41 2.65 38.37
CA ALA A 120 28.37 3.74 37.40
C ALA A 120 29.31 3.48 36.20
N GLU A 121 30.50 2.93 36.47
CA GLU A 121 31.42 2.55 35.39
C GLU A 121 30.91 1.41 34.55
N LEU A 122 30.39 0.34 35.16
CA LEU A 122 29.78 -0.78 34.48
C LEU A 122 28.58 -0.34 33.62
N GLN A 123 27.74 0.56 34.12
CA GLN A 123 26.64 1.14 33.34
C GLN A 123 27.18 1.94 32.13
N SER A 124 28.24 2.72 32.32
CA SER A 124 28.89 3.46 31.23
C SER A 124 29.47 2.52 30.16
N ILE A 125 30.13 1.44 30.55
CA ILE A 125 30.68 0.43 29.64
C ILE A 125 29.54 -0.26 28.89
N ARG A 126 28.50 -0.71 29.58
CA ARG A 126 27.31 -1.34 28.98
C ARG A 126 26.60 -0.39 28.00
N SER A 127 26.42 0.88 28.38
CA SER A 127 25.78 1.87 27.52
C SER A 127 26.59 2.22 26.26
N LYS A 128 27.93 2.26 26.36
CA LYS A 128 28.81 2.45 25.20
C LYS A 128 28.73 1.24 24.25
N LYS A 129 28.80 0.02 24.78
CA LYS A 129 28.70 -1.21 23.99
C LYS A 129 27.36 -1.29 23.29
N GLN A 130 26.23 -0.99 23.98
CA GLN A 130 24.91 -0.93 23.37
C GLN A 130 24.82 0.13 22.27
N LYS A 131 25.41 1.32 22.47
CA LYS A 131 25.42 2.36 21.41
C LYS A 131 26.22 1.95 20.18
N GLU A 132 27.37 1.29 20.40
CA GLU A 132 28.18 0.75 19.29
C GLU A 132 27.45 -0.37 18.55
N GLU A 133 26.82 -1.29 19.26
CA GLU A 133 26.00 -2.35 18.66
C GLU A 133 24.80 -1.79 17.91
N LYS A 134 24.05 -0.84 18.52
CA LYS A 134 22.96 -0.15 17.82
C LYS A 134 23.44 0.59 16.57
N GLY A 135 24.60 1.24 16.64
CA GLY A 135 25.22 1.89 15.49
C GLY A 135 25.62 0.92 14.37
N LYS A 136 26.20 -0.22 14.73
CA LYS A 136 26.53 -1.29 13.77
C LYS A 136 25.28 -1.87 13.12
N ASN A 137 24.25 -2.18 13.91
CA ASN A 137 22.97 -2.70 13.40
C ASN A 137 22.28 -1.70 12.47
N PHE A 138 22.30 -0.41 12.78
CA PHE A 138 21.75 0.63 11.92
C PHE A 138 22.49 0.71 10.57
N LEU A 139 23.81 0.71 10.57
CA LEU A 139 24.61 0.73 9.34
C LEU A 139 24.36 -0.52 8.50
N LEU A 140 24.29 -1.68 9.14
CA LEU A 140 23.99 -2.93 8.47
C LEU A 140 22.63 -2.90 7.79
N GLN A 141 21.58 -2.50 8.51
CA GLN A 141 20.24 -2.35 7.94
C GLN A 141 20.25 -1.40 6.75
N TYR A 142 20.92 -0.25 6.86
CA TYR A 142 21.05 0.72 5.77
C TYR A 142 21.73 0.13 4.52
N PHE A 143 22.85 -0.58 4.70
CA PHE A 143 23.56 -1.17 3.56
C PHE A 143 22.79 -2.31 2.92
N LEU A 144 22.18 -3.21 3.71
CA LEU A 144 21.36 -4.29 3.17
C LEU A 144 20.11 -3.75 2.45
N GLN A 145 19.42 -2.79 3.03
CA GLN A 145 18.29 -2.14 2.39
C GLN A 145 18.69 -1.49 1.06
N THR A 146 19.83 -0.77 1.04
CA THR A 146 20.35 -0.16 -0.18
C THR A 146 20.70 -1.23 -1.24
N TYR A 147 21.27 -2.35 -0.82
CA TYR A 147 21.61 -3.46 -1.70
C TYR A 147 20.36 -4.12 -2.32
N LEU A 148 19.33 -4.38 -1.51
CA LEU A 148 18.07 -4.99 -1.99
C LEU A 148 17.42 -4.20 -3.12
N TYR A 149 17.55 -2.86 -3.12
CA TYR A 149 16.95 -2.01 -4.15
C TYR A 149 17.91 -1.62 -5.29
N SER A 150 19.22 -1.64 -5.07
CA SER A 150 20.19 -1.20 -6.07
C SER A 150 20.93 -2.33 -6.78
N GLY A 151 21.04 -3.51 -6.17
CA GLY A 151 21.89 -4.61 -6.64
C GLY A 151 23.39 -4.28 -6.65
N ASN A 152 23.83 -3.22 -5.97
CA ASN A 152 25.21 -2.77 -6.01
C ASN A 152 26.08 -3.55 -5.02
N GLU A 153 26.92 -4.45 -5.51
CA GLU A 153 27.82 -5.28 -4.71
C GLU A 153 28.82 -4.50 -3.85
N GLU A 154 29.23 -3.28 -4.25
CA GLU A 154 30.11 -2.47 -3.41
C GLU A 154 29.45 -2.07 -2.07
N VAL A 155 28.12 -1.92 -2.09
CA VAL A 155 27.35 -1.64 -0.89
C VAL A 155 27.32 -2.87 0.02
N LEU A 156 27.15 -4.06 -0.56
CA LEU A 156 27.16 -5.31 0.19
C LEU A 156 28.51 -5.62 0.82
N LYS A 157 29.62 -5.33 0.13
CA LYS A 157 30.98 -5.45 0.70
C LYS A 157 31.16 -4.62 1.97
N LYS A 158 30.60 -3.40 2.01
CA LYS A 158 30.62 -2.55 3.21
C LYS A 158 29.77 -3.13 4.35
N ALA A 159 28.66 -3.80 4.02
CA ALA A 159 27.88 -4.52 5.03
C ALA A 159 28.69 -5.72 5.58
N GLY A 160 29.44 -6.42 4.75
CA GLY A 160 30.33 -7.54 5.12
C GLY A 160 31.46 -7.16 6.06
N GLU A 161 31.96 -5.92 5.99
CA GLU A 161 32.94 -5.40 6.96
C GLU A 161 32.34 -5.25 8.37
N ILE A 162 31.02 -5.19 8.50
CA ILE A 162 30.30 -5.01 9.77
C ILE A 162 29.79 -6.34 10.33
N LEU A 163 29.35 -7.22 9.44
CA LEU A 163 28.91 -8.59 9.74
C LEU A 163 29.89 -9.59 9.13
N ASP A 164 29.97 -10.76 9.74
CA ASP A 164 30.64 -11.93 9.17
C ASP A 164 29.94 -12.29 7.84
N GLU A 165 30.67 -12.25 6.71
CA GLU A 165 30.15 -12.40 5.33
C GLU A 165 29.36 -13.69 5.08
N SER A 166 29.46 -14.67 6.00
CA SER A 166 28.88 -15.99 5.85
C SER A 166 27.35 -16.06 6.01
N ASN A 167 26.68 -15.03 6.51
CA ASN A 167 25.30 -15.16 6.95
C ASN A 167 24.28 -15.03 5.81
N TRP A 168 24.47 -14.18 4.81
CA TRP A 168 23.50 -14.01 3.72
C TRP A 168 23.61 -15.03 2.59
N GLU A 169 24.74 -15.72 2.45
CA GLU A 169 24.89 -16.85 1.53
C GLU A 169 24.01 -18.06 1.93
N GLN A 170 23.58 -18.10 3.17
CA GLN A 170 22.77 -19.18 3.74
C GLN A 170 21.26 -18.91 3.62
N TRP A 171 20.85 -17.75 3.13
CA TRP A 171 19.42 -17.45 3.00
C TRP A 171 18.81 -18.14 1.79
N HIS A 172 17.67 -18.78 2.01
CA HIS A 172 16.98 -19.57 0.99
C HIS A 172 15.54 -19.16 0.76
N CYS A 173 14.95 -18.37 1.67
CA CYS A 173 13.61 -17.83 1.55
C CYS A 173 13.50 -16.49 2.25
N ALA A 174 12.64 -15.63 1.74
CA ALA A 174 12.30 -14.34 2.33
C ALA A 174 10.77 -14.23 2.50
N ILE A 175 10.33 -13.62 3.61
CA ILE A 175 8.93 -13.28 3.85
C ILE A 175 8.85 -11.78 4.08
N LEU A 176 8.18 -11.08 3.14
CA LEU A 176 7.88 -9.66 3.26
C LEU A 176 6.60 -9.50 4.09
N ILE A 177 6.65 -8.64 5.10
CA ILE A 177 5.49 -8.27 5.93
C ILE A 177 5.14 -6.83 5.61
N GLU A 178 3.87 -6.56 5.34
CA GLU A 178 3.35 -5.21 5.19
C GLU A 178 2.18 -4.96 6.13
N SER A 179 2.19 -3.81 6.79
CA SER A 179 1.13 -3.33 7.68
C SER A 179 0.31 -2.21 7.02
N ASP A 180 -0.99 -2.15 7.33
CA ASP A 180 -1.89 -1.08 6.90
C ASP A 180 -1.53 0.29 7.52
N LYS A 181 -0.78 0.31 8.62
CA LYS A 181 -0.38 1.50 9.37
C LYS A 181 1.14 1.60 9.46
N ALA A 182 1.64 2.75 9.92
CA ALA A 182 3.04 2.94 10.29
C ALA A 182 3.34 2.15 11.58
N PHE A 183 3.46 0.82 11.44
CA PHE A 183 3.62 -0.13 12.53
C PHE A 183 5.08 -0.23 12.98
N PHE A 184 6.01 -0.38 12.03
CA PHE A 184 7.42 -0.72 12.32
C PHE A 184 8.24 0.42 12.93
N ASP A 185 7.73 1.65 12.98
CA ASP A 185 8.36 2.78 13.71
C ASP A 185 8.10 2.74 15.22
N ASN A 186 7.03 2.07 15.65
CA ASN A 186 6.55 2.09 17.03
C ASN A 186 6.59 0.70 17.69
N VAL A 187 7.27 -0.25 17.10
CA VAL A 187 7.43 -1.59 17.68
C VAL A 187 8.51 -1.60 18.76
N PRO A 188 8.41 -2.51 19.75
CA PRO A 188 9.49 -2.75 20.72
C PRO A 188 10.82 -3.08 20.02
N ASP A 189 11.93 -2.63 20.61
CA ASP A 189 13.28 -2.90 20.11
C ASP A 189 13.60 -4.42 19.97
N ASN A 190 12.76 -5.29 20.53
CA ASN A 190 12.91 -6.76 20.58
C ASN A 190 11.83 -7.53 19.79
N ILE A 191 11.21 -6.91 18.78
CA ILE A 191 10.18 -7.59 17.97
C ILE A 191 10.72 -8.85 17.30
N ASP A 192 11.96 -8.83 16.85
CA ASP A 192 12.65 -9.98 16.25
C ASP A 192 12.75 -11.15 17.22
N GLU A 193 13.13 -10.90 18.49
CA GLU A 193 13.18 -11.91 19.53
C GLU A 193 11.80 -12.49 19.84
N GLU A 194 10.76 -11.66 19.93
CA GLU A 194 9.38 -12.10 20.16
C GLU A 194 8.87 -12.99 19.01
N LEU A 195 9.14 -12.59 17.77
CA LEU A 195 8.76 -13.38 16.60
C LEU A 195 9.57 -14.69 16.50
N MET A 196 10.88 -14.68 16.83
CA MET A 196 11.71 -15.89 16.88
C MET A 196 11.19 -16.88 17.91
N GLN A 197 10.81 -16.40 19.11
CA GLN A 197 10.22 -17.23 20.15
C GLN A 197 8.87 -17.79 19.73
N GLY A 198 8.00 -16.97 19.13
CA GLY A 198 6.69 -17.41 18.66
C GLY A 198 6.76 -18.43 17.53
N LEU A 199 7.66 -18.26 16.58
CA LEU A 199 7.86 -19.17 15.45
C LEU A 199 8.69 -20.40 15.80
N HIS A 200 9.44 -20.39 16.93
CA HIS A 200 10.46 -21.38 17.29
C HIS A 200 11.49 -21.58 16.17
N ARG A 201 11.90 -20.49 15.49
CA ARG A 201 12.83 -20.49 14.37
C ARG A 201 13.70 -19.25 14.36
N ASN A 202 14.93 -19.42 13.87
CA ASN A 202 15.85 -18.33 13.64
C ASN A 202 15.62 -17.73 12.23
N PHE A 203 15.71 -16.43 12.14
CA PHE A 203 15.67 -15.67 10.90
C PHE A 203 16.46 -14.37 11.07
N PHE A 204 16.82 -13.75 9.98
CA PHE A 204 17.34 -12.40 9.99
C PHE A 204 16.19 -11.41 9.74
N TYR A 205 16.01 -10.45 10.64
CA TYR A 205 14.99 -9.42 10.55
C TYR A 205 15.58 -8.14 9.96
N LEU A 206 14.94 -7.57 8.95
CA LEU A 206 15.29 -6.29 8.35
C LEU A 206 14.07 -5.40 8.25
N SER A 207 14.08 -4.26 8.94
CA SER A 207 13.08 -3.20 8.74
C SER A 207 13.37 -2.46 7.45
N LEU A 208 12.37 -2.33 6.56
CA LEU A 208 12.51 -1.63 5.29
C LEU A 208 12.02 -0.19 5.38
N ASN A 209 10.87 0.00 5.99
CA ASN A 209 10.26 1.31 6.21
C ASN A 209 9.21 1.22 7.33
N THR A 210 8.46 2.30 7.57
CA THR A 210 7.44 2.40 8.63
C THR A 210 6.34 1.35 8.53
N ARG A 211 6.12 0.76 7.34
CA ARG A 211 5.03 -0.20 7.06
C ARG A 211 5.51 -1.58 6.63
N GLN A 212 6.79 -1.74 6.32
CA GLN A 212 7.31 -2.97 5.75
C GLN A 212 8.55 -3.46 6.48
N SER A 213 8.64 -4.78 6.65
CA SER A 213 9.84 -5.50 7.07
C SER A 213 9.97 -6.81 6.32
N VAL A 214 11.17 -7.36 6.28
CA VAL A 214 11.45 -8.65 5.65
C VAL A 214 12.19 -9.56 6.59
N LEU A 215 11.82 -10.84 6.58
CA LEU A 215 12.45 -11.91 7.33
C LEU A 215 13.18 -12.83 6.35
N PHE A 216 14.47 -13.10 6.56
CA PHE A 216 15.26 -14.02 5.76
C PHE A 216 15.53 -15.30 6.54
N PHE A 217 15.31 -16.44 5.92
CA PHE A 217 15.42 -17.76 6.52
C PHE A 217 16.50 -18.60 5.84
N SER A 218 17.21 -19.40 6.63
CA SER A 218 18.31 -20.28 6.18
C SER A 218 17.91 -21.77 6.11
N ASP A 219 16.74 -22.17 6.54
CA ASP A 219 16.30 -23.56 6.55
C ASP A 219 15.95 -24.06 5.13
N VAL A 220 16.69 -25.04 4.62
CA VAL A 220 16.47 -25.59 3.26
C VAL A 220 15.19 -26.44 3.15
N TYR A 221 14.79 -27.15 4.21
CA TYR A 221 13.71 -28.13 4.19
C TYR A 221 12.45 -27.65 4.93
N CYS A 222 12.05 -26.41 4.73
CA CYS A 222 10.91 -25.83 5.43
C CYS A 222 9.76 -25.53 4.47
N ASP A 223 8.52 -25.73 4.93
CA ASP A 223 7.32 -25.22 4.27
C ASP A 223 7.08 -23.77 4.73
N TYR A 224 7.56 -22.83 3.95
CA TYR A 224 7.46 -21.41 4.28
C TYR A 224 6.05 -20.84 4.15
N GLN A 225 5.14 -21.52 3.47
CA GLN A 225 3.72 -21.14 3.45
C GLN A 225 3.09 -21.36 4.82
N LEU A 226 3.41 -22.51 5.47
CA LEU A 226 2.95 -22.77 6.83
C LEU A 226 3.61 -21.81 7.84
N VAL A 227 4.88 -21.49 7.67
CA VAL A 227 5.57 -20.52 8.51
C VAL A 227 4.92 -19.14 8.39
N ALA A 228 4.62 -18.66 7.18
CA ALA A 228 3.98 -17.38 6.96
C ALA A 228 2.56 -17.32 7.55
N LYS A 229 1.78 -18.40 7.46
CA LYS A 229 0.47 -18.48 8.11
C LYS A 229 0.59 -18.40 9.62
N HIS A 230 1.53 -19.12 10.22
CA HIS A 230 1.76 -19.06 11.66
C HIS A 230 2.27 -17.67 12.08
N LEU A 231 3.16 -17.07 11.29
CA LEU A 231 3.62 -15.68 11.50
C LEU A 231 2.46 -14.68 11.46
N TYR A 232 1.56 -14.83 10.49
CA TYR A 232 0.35 -14.01 10.42
C TYR A 232 -0.53 -14.16 11.66
N ASP A 233 -0.73 -15.38 12.14
CA ASP A 233 -1.53 -15.63 13.35
C ASP A 233 -0.90 -14.98 14.60
N ILE A 234 0.43 -15.05 14.75
CA ILE A 234 1.17 -14.38 15.83
C ILE A 234 0.99 -12.86 15.74
N LEU A 235 1.19 -12.27 14.57
CA LEU A 235 1.05 -10.84 14.35
C LEU A 235 -0.38 -10.36 14.65
N LYS A 236 -1.39 -11.09 14.18
CA LYS A 236 -2.80 -10.80 14.40
C LYS A 236 -3.22 -10.90 15.87
N GLN A 237 -2.65 -11.83 16.63
CA GLN A 237 -2.96 -12.02 18.05
C GLN A 237 -2.32 -10.95 18.93
N ASN A 238 -1.08 -10.56 18.61
CA ASN A 238 -0.30 -9.68 19.47
C ASN A 238 -0.50 -8.19 19.15
N TYR A 239 -0.93 -7.86 17.93
CA TYR A 239 -0.99 -6.46 17.47
C TYR A 239 -2.33 -6.12 16.83
N SER A 240 -2.75 -4.85 16.97
CA SER A 240 -4.04 -4.33 16.46
C SER A 240 -3.98 -3.79 15.02
N ALA A 241 -2.88 -4.03 14.30
CA ALA A 241 -2.73 -3.68 12.89
C ALA A 241 -3.18 -4.83 11.97
N SER A 242 -3.55 -4.51 10.72
CA SER A 242 -3.77 -5.51 9.68
C SER A 242 -2.47 -5.76 8.93
N PHE A 243 -2.15 -7.03 8.71
CA PHE A 243 -0.92 -7.46 8.05
C PHE A 243 -1.20 -8.27 6.81
N HIS A 244 -0.33 -8.11 5.81
CA HIS A 244 -0.24 -8.97 4.64
C HIS A 244 1.19 -9.47 4.50
N LEU A 245 1.34 -10.72 4.10
CA LEU A 245 2.63 -11.37 3.97
C LEU A 245 2.79 -11.90 2.56
N ALA A 246 3.97 -11.68 1.97
CA ALA A 246 4.36 -12.31 0.71
C ALA A 246 5.56 -13.23 0.95
N VAL A 247 5.48 -14.46 0.42
CA VAL A 247 6.52 -15.49 0.55
C VAL A 247 7.26 -15.61 -0.77
N SER A 248 8.59 -15.53 -0.74
CA SER A 248 9.40 -15.69 -1.93
C SER A 248 9.42 -17.12 -2.45
N SER A 249 9.76 -17.29 -3.73
CA SER A 249 10.35 -18.54 -4.21
C SER A 249 11.65 -18.84 -3.46
N ARG A 250 12.09 -20.09 -3.52
CA ARG A 250 13.42 -20.44 -2.99
C ARG A 250 14.50 -19.86 -3.86
N PHE A 251 15.56 -19.37 -3.22
CA PHE A 251 16.72 -18.81 -3.90
C PHE A 251 18.02 -19.29 -3.24
N GLU A 252 19.12 -19.12 -3.92
CA GLU A 252 20.47 -19.42 -3.43
C GLU A 252 21.37 -18.22 -3.70
N GLY A 253 22.16 -17.85 -2.69
CA GLY A 253 23.10 -16.76 -2.76
C GLY A 253 22.51 -15.36 -2.70
N HIS A 254 23.36 -14.43 -2.35
CA HIS A 254 22.96 -13.03 -2.16
C HIS A 254 22.63 -12.30 -3.48
N GLU A 255 23.18 -12.76 -4.62
CA GLU A 255 22.95 -12.14 -5.93
C GLU A 255 21.47 -12.15 -6.34
N ALA A 256 20.70 -13.13 -5.84
CA ALA A 256 19.27 -13.23 -6.12
C ALA A 256 18.42 -12.22 -5.30
N LEU A 257 18.94 -11.66 -4.21
CA LEU A 257 18.15 -10.87 -3.25
C LEU A 257 17.44 -9.65 -3.88
N PRO A 258 18.04 -8.86 -4.78
CA PRO A 258 17.34 -7.72 -5.40
C PRO A 258 16.16 -8.18 -6.27
N GLU A 259 16.30 -9.26 -7.02
CA GLU A 259 15.23 -9.84 -7.83
C GLU A 259 14.12 -10.43 -6.95
N ILE A 260 14.49 -11.17 -5.89
CA ILE A 260 13.55 -11.72 -4.90
C ILE A 260 12.76 -10.59 -4.23
N MET A 261 13.40 -9.48 -3.87
CA MET A 261 12.69 -8.33 -3.28
C MET A 261 11.68 -7.74 -4.24
N SER A 262 12.06 -7.55 -5.50
CA SER A 262 11.15 -7.07 -6.55
C SER A 262 9.95 -8.01 -6.75
N GLN A 263 10.19 -9.33 -6.76
CA GLN A 263 9.13 -10.34 -6.85
C GLN A 263 8.19 -10.32 -5.63
N LEU A 264 8.73 -10.13 -4.43
CA LEU A 264 7.94 -10.03 -3.19
C LEU A 264 7.04 -8.79 -3.20
N GLU A 265 7.56 -7.64 -3.64
CA GLU A 265 6.77 -6.41 -3.79
C GLU A 265 5.65 -6.58 -4.84
N GLN A 266 5.95 -7.21 -5.96
CA GLN A 266 4.94 -7.53 -6.97
C GLN A 266 3.88 -8.49 -6.43
N THR A 267 4.27 -9.55 -5.72
CA THR A 267 3.35 -10.49 -5.06
C THR A 267 2.48 -9.78 -4.01
N MET A 268 3.05 -8.80 -3.29
CA MET A 268 2.30 -8.01 -2.31
C MET A 268 1.22 -7.13 -2.96
N GLU A 269 1.35 -6.76 -4.23
CA GLU A 269 0.29 -6.02 -4.95
C GLU A 269 -1.00 -6.85 -5.12
N GLU A 270 -0.95 -8.17 -5.02
CA GLU A 270 -2.14 -9.03 -5.10
C GLU A 270 -3.18 -8.74 -4.00
N LYS A 271 -2.77 -8.17 -2.86
CA LYS A 271 -3.70 -7.72 -1.81
C LYS A 271 -4.71 -6.70 -2.31
N PHE A 272 -4.36 -5.95 -3.35
CA PHE A 272 -5.26 -4.99 -3.98
C PHE A 272 -6.47 -5.67 -4.61
N TYR A 273 -6.27 -6.86 -5.19
CA TYR A 273 -7.33 -7.65 -5.80
C TYR A 273 -8.01 -8.59 -4.81
N HIS A 274 -7.25 -9.11 -3.85
CA HIS A 274 -7.66 -10.11 -2.86
C HIS A 274 -7.48 -9.62 -1.42
N PRO A 275 -8.22 -8.58 -0.96
CA PRO A 275 -8.01 -7.97 0.35
C PRO A 275 -8.31 -8.91 1.53
N ASP A 276 -9.05 -9.98 1.29
CA ASP A 276 -9.39 -10.99 2.30
C ASP A 276 -8.30 -12.08 2.46
N VAL A 277 -7.31 -12.09 1.56
CA VAL A 277 -6.14 -12.99 1.60
C VAL A 277 -4.99 -12.27 2.29
N HIS A 278 -4.38 -12.92 3.25
CA HIS A 278 -3.32 -12.31 4.08
C HIS A 278 -1.93 -12.88 3.83
N VAL A 279 -1.84 -14.05 3.18
CA VAL A 279 -0.56 -14.69 2.84
C VAL A 279 -0.56 -15.01 1.35
N PHE A 280 0.35 -14.39 0.62
CA PHE A 280 0.53 -14.55 -0.82
C PHE A 280 1.80 -15.32 -1.12
N ASN A 281 1.77 -16.11 -2.17
CA ASN A 281 2.92 -16.91 -2.61
C ASN A 281 3.30 -16.53 -4.02
N ASN A 282 4.58 -16.44 -4.28
CA ASN A 282 5.08 -16.34 -5.64
C ASN A 282 5.04 -17.74 -6.30
N GLU A 283 3.85 -18.21 -6.66
CA GLU A 283 3.75 -19.27 -7.65
C GLU A 283 4.01 -18.60 -9.00
N ALA A 284 5.14 -18.92 -9.60
CA ALA A 284 5.62 -18.34 -10.85
C ALA A 284 4.50 -18.31 -11.90
N SER A 285 3.76 -17.22 -11.97
CA SER A 285 2.96 -16.93 -13.14
C SER A 285 3.94 -16.46 -14.21
N ASP A 286 4.21 -17.30 -15.20
CA ASP A 286 4.91 -17.00 -16.46
C ASP A 286 4.15 -15.91 -17.26
N SER A 287 3.85 -14.79 -16.65
CA SER A 287 3.07 -13.72 -17.25
C SER A 287 3.98 -12.59 -17.69
N GLN A 288 4.33 -12.64 -18.96
CA GLN A 288 4.88 -11.46 -19.64
C GLN A 288 3.93 -10.26 -19.48
N PRO A 289 4.46 -9.03 -19.31
CA PRO A 289 3.64 -7.83 -19.25
C PRO A 289 2.80 -7.73 -20.54
N VAL A 290 1.49 -7.76 -20.37
CA VAL A 290 0.56 -7.61 -21.50
C VAL A 290 0.62 -6.16 -21.99
N ASN A 291 0.72 -5.96 -23.30
CA ASN A 291 0.44 -4.66 -23.94
C ASN A 291 -1.04 -4.28 -23.71
N ALA A 292 -1.33 -3.79 -22.51
CA ALA A 292 -2.67 -3.45 -22.03
C ALA A 292 -3.29 -2.24 -22.77
N GLU A 293 -2.44 -1.35 -23.28
CA GLU A 293 -2.83 -0.03 -23.79
C GLU A 293 -3.82 -0.07 -24.96
N THR A 294 -3.78 -1.08 -25.83
CA THR A 294 -4.67 -1.11 -27.02
C THR A 294 -6.08 -1.61 -26.76
N GLN A 295 -6.28 -2.47 -25.75
CA GLN A 295 -7.64 -2.97 -25.42
C GLN A 295 -8.40 -2.00 -24.51
N ASP A 296 -7.71 -1.35 -23.58
CA ASP A 296 -8.34 -0.38 -22.68
C ASP A 296 -8.77 0.87 -23.43
N SER A 297 -7.98 1.36 -24.37
CA SER A 297 -8.33 2.52 -25.19
C SER A 297 -9.67 2.33 -25.91
N ARG A 298 -9.92 1.16 -26.50
CA ARG A 298 -11.18 0.87 -27.20
C ARG A 298 -12.39 0.78 -26.26
N LEU A 299 -12.20 0.24 -25.05
CA LEU A 299 -13.29 0.14 -24.09
C LEU A 299 -13.59 1.49 -23.46
N MET A 300 -12.57 2.28 -23.20
CA MET A 300 -12.69 3.66 -22.70
C MET A 300 -13.35 4.56 -23.76
N GLU A 301 -13.00 4.44 -25.05
CA GLU A 301 -13.67 5.14 -26.14
C GLU A 301 -15.18 4.85 -26.17
N LYS A 302 -15.57 3.58 -26.00
CA LYS A 302 -16.99 3.20 -25.93
C LYS A 302 -17.70 3.79 -24.71
N ILE A 303 -17.06 3.75 -23.54
CA ILE A 303 -17.60 4.35 -22.32
C ILE A 303 -17.78 5.87 -22.52
N SER A 304 -16.80 6.56 -23.09
CA SER A 304 -16.89 7.99 -23.42
C SER A 304 -18.02 8.27 -24.40
N GLU A 305 -18.16 7.44 -25.47
CA GLU A 305 -19.29 7.56 -26.41
C GLU A 305 -20.65 7.33 -25.72
N ASP A 306 -20.77 6.34 -24.83
CA ASP A 306 -22.02 6.06 -24.12
C ASP A 306 -22.41 7.23 -23.20
N ILE A 307 -21.42 7.82 -22.52
CA ILE A 307 -21.62 9.02 -21.68
C ILE A 307 -22.07 10.20 -22.54
N SER A 308 -21.39 10.47 -23.66
CA SER A 308 -21.74 11.56 -24.59
C SER A 308 -23.15 11.38 -25.19
N ARG A 309 -23.55 10.13 -25.47
CA ARG A 309 -24.89 9.79 -25.97
C ARG A 309 -25.94 9.69 -24.87
N LYS A 310 -25.56 9.76 -23.61
CA LYS A 310 -26.40 9.57 -22.42
C LYS A 310 -27.09 8.21 -22.39
N ASP A 311 -26.44 7.18 -22.95
CA ASP A 311 -26.97 5.81 -23.00
C ASP A 311 -26.47 5.03 -21.77
N VAL A 312 -27.18 5.18 -20.66
CA VAL A 312 -26.83 4.55 -19.36
C VAL A 312 -26.83 3.03 -19.43
N GLU A 313 -27.68 2.42 -20.27
CA GLU A 313 -27.71 0.96 -20.39
C GLU A 313 -26.45 0.41 -21.04
N GLN A 314 -25.94 1.05 -22.10
CA GLN A 314 -24.71 0.64 -22.74
C GLN A 314 -23.49 0.98 -21.85
N LEU A 315 -23.51 2.14 -21.21
CA LEU A 315 -22.50 2.52 -20.21
C LEU A 315 -22.34 1.45 -19.12
N LYS A 316 -23.45 0.99 -18.52
CA LYS A 316 -23.40 -0.08 -17.49
C LYS A 316 -22.83 -1.38 -18.06
N LYS A 317 -23.18 -1.78 -19.27
CA LYS A 317 -22.64 -2.99 -19.91
C LYS A 317 -21.15 -2.88 -20.20
N HIS A 318 -20.68 -1.76 -20.74
CA HIS A 318 -19.25 -1.56 -21.00
C HIS A 318 -18.45 -1.42 -19.70
N PHE A 319 -19.03 -0.79 -18.68
CA PHE A 319 -18.45 -0.74 -17.35
C PHE A 319 -18.32 -2.14 -16.73
N GLU A 320 -19.33 -3.01 -16.83
CA GLU A 320 -19.25 -4.41 -16.38
C GLU A 320 -18.16 -5.20 -17.13
N CYS A 321 -17.94 -4.92 -18.42
CA CYS A 321 -16.83 -5.51 -19.16
C CYS A 321 -15.47 -5.06 -18.60
N LEU A 322 -15.34 -3.78 -18.23
CA LEU A 322 -14.16 -3.22 -17.61
C LEU A 322 -13.90 -3.85 -16.23
N VAL A 323 -14.95 -3.98 -15.41
CA VAL A 323 -14.89 -4.64 -14.09
C VAL A 323 -14.41 -6.08 -14.24
N LYS A 324 -15.05 -6.89 -15.08
CA LYS A 324 -14.68 -8.30 -15.30
C LYS A 324 -13.24 -8.47 -15.78
N LYS A 325 -12.73 -7.53 -16.57
CA LYS A 325 -11.35 -7.55 -17.01
C LYS A 325 -10.40 -7.47 -15.81
N TYR A 326 -10.57 -6.48 -14.93
CA TYR A 326 -9.69 -6.27 -13.79
C TYR A 326 -9.93 -7.21 -12.61
N GLU A 327 -11.11 -7.83 -12.50
CA GLU A 327 -11.35 -8.91 -11.54
C GLU A 327 -10.65 -10.23 -11.94
N ASN A 328 -10.51 -10.49 -13.24
CA ASN A 328 -9.93 -11.74 -13.75
C ASN A 328 -8.44 -11.63 -14.12
N ASP A 329 -7.88 -10.44 -14.18
CA ASP A 329 -6.49 -10.21 -14.56
C ASP A 329 -5.79 -9.32 -13.54
N THR A 330 -5.04 -9.93 -12.63
CA THR A 330 -4.34 -9.27 -11.52
C THR A 330 -2.95 -8.71 -11.90
N ARG A 331 -2.54 -8.80 -13.18
CA ARG A 331 -1.23 -8.34 -13.66
C ARG A 331 -1.06 -6.83 -13.75
N PHE A 332 -2.14 -6.09 -13.59
CA PHE A 332 -2.12 -4.63 -13.62
C PHE A 332 -1.75 -4.07 -12.24
N SER A 333 -0.87 -3.06 -12.22
CA SER A 333 -0.58 -2.39 -10.95
C SER A 333 -1.82 -1.66 -10.41
N ALA A 334 -1.94 -1.57 -9.08
CA ALA A 334 -3.01 -0.83 -8.43
C ALA A 334 -3.10 0.63 -8.93
N MET A 335 -1.95 1.26 -9.22
CA MET A 335 -1.89 2.63 -9.73
C MET A 335 -2.51 2.74 -11.12
N TYR A 336 -2.23 1.79 -12.01
CA TYR A 336 -2.81 1.77 -13.36
C TYR A 336 -4.33 1.58 -13.31
N VAL A 337 -4.82 0.67 -12.48
CA VAL A 337 -6.27 0.46 -12.29
C VAL A 337 -6.93 1.75 -11.77
N LYS A 338 -6.34 2.39 -10.76
CA LYS A 338 -6.82 3.69 -10.27
C LYS A 338 -6.88 4.74 -11.38
N PHE A 339 -5.85 4.82 -12.21
CA PHE A 339 -5.82 5.73 -13.36
C PHE A 339 -6.98 5.46 -14.34
N VAL A 340 -7.22 4.21 -14.72
CA VAL A 340 -8.31 3.86 -15.66
C VAL A 340 -9.68 4.25 -15.11
N PHE A 341 -9.96 3.91 -13.84
CA PHE A 341 -11.25 4.23 -13.23
C PHE A 341 -11.41 5.74 -12.93
N SER A 342 -10.31 6.45 -12.66
CA SER A 342 -10.36 7.92 -12.53
C SER A 342 -10.74 8.60 -13.85
N ASN A 343 -10.31 8.06 -14.99
CA ASN A 343 -10.73 8.57 -16.30
C ASN A 343 -12.24 8.36 -16.54
N VAL A 344 -12.80 7.22 -16.10
CA VAL A 344 -14.27 7.02 -16.17
C VAL A 344 -15.00 8.09 -15.36
N ILE A 345 -14.55 8.37 -14.12
CA ILE A 345 -15.13 9.42 -13.29
C ILE A 345 -14.98 10.78 -13.97
N GLN A 346 -13.80 11.09 -14.51
CA GLN A 346 -13.55 12.37 -15.20
C GLN A 346 -14.50 12.57 -16.38
N GLU A 347 -14.73 11.57 -17.21
CA GLU A 347 -15.68 11.63 -18.34
C GLU A 347 -17.12 11.91 -17.85
N LEU A 348 -17.56 11.25 -16.76
CA LEU A 348 -18.88 11.50 -16.16
C LEU A 348 -19.04 12.96 -15.72
N PHE A 349 -17.99 13.58 -15.20
CA PHE A 349 -18.01 14.98 -14.73
C PHE A 349 -17.87 16.00 -15.87
N GLN A 350 -17.20 15.67 -16.99
CA GLN A 350 -17.01 16.62 -18.10
C GLN A 350 -18.31 16.88 -18.88
N GLU A 351 -19.15 15.85 -19.08
CA GLU A 351 -20.39 15.97 -19.86
C GLU A 351 -21.53 16.67 -19.10
N ASN A 352 -21.36 16.98 -17.82
CA ASN A 352 -22.43 17.54 -17.02
C ASN A 352 -21.98 18.71 -16.15
N GLN A 353 -22.81 19.73 -16.09
CA GLN A 353 -22.94 20.65 -14.97
C GLN A 353 -23.34 19.92 -13.65
N PHE A 354 -22.96 18.64 -13.57
CA PHE A 354 -23.24 17.68 -12.49
C PHE A 354 -22.61 18.07 -11.16
N SER A 355 -21.84 19.17 -11.13
CA SER A 355 -20.87 19.41 -10.06
C SER A 355 -21.05 20.70 -9.27
N GLU A 356 -22.27 21.23 -9.10
CA GLU A 356 -22.41 22.35 -8.12
C GLU A 356 -22.18 21.90 -6.67
N GLU A 357 -22.38 20.61 -6.34
CA GLU A 357 -22.23 20.07 -4.97
C GLU A 357 -20.99 19.19 -4.74
N ARG A 358 -20.41 18.54 -5.77
CA ARG A 358 -19.21 17.69 -5.62
C ARG A 358 -18.12 18.11 -6.59
N LYS A 359 -16.91 18.31 -6.05
CA LYS A 359 -15.73 18.62 -6.86
C LYS A 359 -15.13 17.31 -7.39
N LEU A 360 -14.83 17.24 -8.69
CA LEU A 360 -14.10 16.15 -9.33
C LEU A 360 -12.83 15.76 -8.53
N ASP A 361 -12.09 16.77 -8.06
CA ASP A 361 -10.88 16.58 -7.25
C ASP A 361 -11.15 15.68 -6.03
N HIS A 362 -12.28 15.86 -5.35
CA HIS A 362 -12.63 15.07 -4.17
C HIS A 362 -12.90 13.59 -4.53
N GLU A 363 -13.62 13.31 -5.63
CA GLU A 363 -13.91 11.93 -6.03
C GLU A 363 -12.65 11.21 -6.53
N VAL A 364 -11.77 11.91 -7.24
CA VAL A 364 -10.47 11.39 -7.66
C VAL A 364 -9.59 11.12 -6.42
N GLU A 365 -9.56 12.02 -5.44
CA GLU A 365 -8.82 11.84 -4.19
C GLU A 365 -9.35 10.63 -3.39
N ARG A 366 -10.69 10.47 -3.27
CA ARG A 366 -11.32 9.28 -2.69
C ARG A 366 -10.86 8.00 -3.39
N LEU A 367 -10.88 7.98 -4.73
CA LEU A 367 -10.49 6.83 -5.53
C LEU A 367 -9.00 6.50 -5.33
N TYR A 368 -8.10 7.49 -5.33
CA TYR A 368 -6.68 7.25 -5.11
C TYR A 368 -6.35 6.80 -3.67
N SER A 369 -7.19 7.14 -2.69
CA SER A 369 -7.06 6.67 -1.31
C SER A 369 -7.51 5.22 -1.11
N CYS A 370 -8.20 4.60 -2.08
CA CYS A 370 -8.63 3.21 -2.00
C CYS A 370 -7.45 2.26 -1.86
N THR A 371 -7.62 1.24 -1.03
CA THR A 371 -6.60 0.21 -0.78
C THR A 371 -6.85 -1.08 -1.57
N ASN A 372 -8.04 -1.25 -2.17
CA ASN A 372 -8.39 -2.44 -2.93
C ASN A 372 -9.36 -2.13 -4.09
N LEU A 373 -9.45 -3.06 -5.03
CA LEU A 373 -10.29 -2.96 -6.22
C LEU A 373 -11.79 -2.80 -5.87
N LYS A 374 -12.30 -3.52 -4.86
CA LYS A 374 -13.72 -3.45 -4.47
C LYS A 374 -14.14 -2.03 -4.10
N GLN A 375 -13.28 -1.27 -3.40
CA GLN A 375 -13.54 0.13 -3.05
C GLN A 375 -13.58 1.03 -4.27
N ILE A 376 -12.68 0.84 -5.24
CA ILE A 376 -12.66 1.59 -6.50
C ILE A 376 -13.95 1.36 -7.28
N LEU A 377 -14.35 0.09 -7.40
CA LEU A 377 -15.58 -0.27 -8.10
C LEU A 377 -16.82 0.34 -7.44
N ALA A 378 -16.89 0.32 -6.11
CA ALA A 378 -18.00 0.91 -5.36
C ALA A 378 -18.11 2.43 -5.60
N ILE A 379 -16.99 3.18 -5.55
CA ILE A 379 -16.96 4.62 -5.82
C ILE A 379 -17.40 4.90 -7.27
N THR A 380 -16.87 4.15 -8.24
CA THR A 380 -17.23 4.38 -9.65
C THR A 380 -18.69 4.04 -9.93
N GLN A 381 -19.23 2.96 -9.34
CA GLN A 381 -20.63 2.60 -9.42
C GLN A 381 -21.54 3.66 -8.78
N GLU A 382 -21.13 4.23 -7.64
CA GLU A 382 -21.84 5.34 -7.00
C GLU A 382 -21.94 6.54 -7.94
N ASN A 383 -20.85 6.92 -8.59
CA ASN A 383 -20.83 8.03 -9.55
C ASN A 383 -21.69 7.74 -10.80
N ILE A 384 -21.67 6.50 -11.34
CA ILE A 384 -22.54 6.12 -12.47
C ILE A 384 -24.01 6.19 -12.07
N LYS A 385 -24.37 5.75 -10.88
CA LYS A 385 -25.74 5.80 -10.36
C LYS A 385 -26.21 7.25 -10.16
N GLU A 386 -25.38 8.11 -9.59
CA GLU A 386 -25.70 9.53 -9.45
C GLU A 386 -25.89 10.21 -10.81
N TYR A 387 -25.05 9.83 -11.80
CA TYR A 387 -25.22 10.28 -13.19
C TYR A 387 -26.57 9.84 -13.78
N GLU A 388 -27.00 8.60 -13.57
CA GLU A 388 -28.32 8.10 -13.97
C GLU A 388 -29.44 8.91 -13.32
N GLU A 389 -29.39 9.09 -11.99
CA GLU A 389 -30.39 9.88 -11.25
C GLU A 389 -30.45 11.34 -11.73
N PHE A 390 -29.31 11.94 -12.04
CA PHE A 390 -29.25 13.28 -12.62
C PHE A 390 -29.93 13.34 -13.98
N LEU A 391 -29.70 12.37 -14.87
CA LEU A 391 -30.36 12.30 -16.17
C LEU A 391 -31.88 12.10 -16.02
N GLU A 392 -32.31 11.30 -15.05
CA GLU A 392 -33.74 11.08 -14.76
C GLU A 392 -34.44 12.37 -14.27
N ARG A 393 -33.80 13.14 -13.37
CA ARG A 393 -34.31 14.44 -12.89
C ARG A 393 -34.39 15.45 -14.03
N SER A 394 -33.31 15.56 -14.82
CA SER A 394 -33.29 16.43 -16.01
C SER A 394 -34.38 16.06 -17.04
N MET A 395 -34.86 14.82 -17.03
CA MET A 395 -35.92 14.35 -17.92
C MET A 395 -37.33 14.72 -17.43
N SER A 396 -37.55 14.91 -16.12
CA SER A 396 -38.83 15.43 -15.63
C SER A 396 -39.07 16.87 -16.07
N ASP A 397 -37.99 17.66 -16.15
CA ASP A 397 -38.02 19.04 -16.62
C ASP A 397 -38.03 19.10 -18.17
N SER A 398 -37.55 18.06 -18.86
CA SER A 398 -37.36 18.04 -20.33
C SER A 398 -38.65 17.72 -21.14
N ARG A 399 -39.76 17.40 -20.49
CA ARG A 399 -41.06 17.24 -21.21
C ARG A 399 -41.53 18.53 -21.82
N ASP A 400 -41.28 19.64 -21.15
CA ASP A 400 -41.69 20.97 -21.64
C ASP A 400 -40.79 21.41 -22.81
N GLU A 401 -39.48 21.06 -22.81
CA GLU A 401 -38.56 21.34 -23.90
C GLU A 401 -38.90 20.52 -25.16
N VAL A 402 -39.20 19.21 -25.02
CA VAL A 402 -39.63 18.37 -26.14
C VAL A 402 -40.98 18.87 -26.70
N ALA A 403 -41.91 19.26 -25.84
CA ALA A 403 -43.17 19.87 -26.25
C ALA A 403 -42.95 21.19 -27.02
N SER A 404 -42.03 22.04 -26.54
CA SER A 404 -41.63 23.28 -27.18
C SER A 404 -41.00 23.04 -28.54
N VAL A 405 -40.12 22.05 -28.69
CA VAL A 405 -39.52 21.66 -29.98
C VAL A 405 -40.58 21.12 -30.93
N LYS A 406 -41.50 20.27 -30.48
CA LYS A 406 -42.64 19.80 -31.31
C LYS A 406 -43.48 20.96 -31.83
N ASN A 407 -43.87 21.88 -30.95
CA ASN A 407 -44.62 23.07 -31.30
C ASN A 407 -43.88 23.94 -32.30
N TYR A 408 -42.57 24.14 -32.11
CA TYR A 408 -41.76 24.90 -33.05
C TYR A 408 -41.70 24.22 -34.43
N ILE A 409 -41.54 22.89 -34.51
CA ILE A 409 -41.55 22.12 -35.74
C ILE A 409 -42.91 22.26 -36.43
N TYR A 410 -44.05 22.19 -35.73
CA TYR A 410 -45.37 22.36 -36.30
C TYR A 410 -45.61 23.75 -36.88
N GLN A 411 -45.00 24.78 -36.31
CA GLN A 411 -45.13 26.16 -36.76
C GLN A 411 -44.14 26.50 -37.90
N HIS A 412 -42.95 25.87 -37.92
CA HIS A 412 -41.86 26.23 -38.83
C HIS A 412 -41.43 25.08 -39.75
N TYR A 413 -42.26 24.07 -39.96
CA TYR A 413 -41.93 22.86 -40.74
C TYR A 413 -41.41 23.13 -42.15
N ALA A 414 -41.77 24.28 -42.75
CA ALA A 414 -41.32 24.69 -44.08
C ALA A 414 -39.91 25.24 -44.13
N GLU A 415 -39.34 25.60 -42.99
CA GLU A 415 -38.01 26.19 -42.86
C GLU A 415 -36.92 25.09 -42.84
N ASP A 416 -35.66 25.48 -42.95
CA ASP A 416 -34.53 24.58 -42.77
C ASP A 416 -34.33 24.31 -41.27
N LEU A 417 -34.75 23.12 -40.83
CA LEU A 417 -34.67 22.69 -39.43
C LEU A 417 -33.52 21.72 -39.26
N SER A 418 -32.43 22.18 -38.64
CA SER A 418 -31.34 21.32 -38.19
C SER A 418 -31.47 20.97 -36.69
N LEU A 419 -30.81 19.88 -36.30
CA LEU A 419 -30.77 19.48 -34.90
C LEU A 419 -30.12 20.57 -34.04
N GLU A 420 -29.09 21.24 -34.58
CA GLU A 420 -28.34 22.32 -33.92
C GLU A 420 -29.26 23.53 -33.67
N THR A 421 -30.00 23.96 -34.73
CA THR A 421 -30.94 25.10 -34.64
C THR A 421 -32.03 24.85 -33.60
N LEU A 422 -32.57 23.63 -33.55
CA LEU A 422 -33.62 23.27 -32.60
C LEU A 422 -33.09 23.15 -31.17
N ALA A 423 -31.87 22.66 -31.00
CA ALA A 423 -31.22 22.58 -29.71
C ALA A 423 -30.93 23.97 -29.11
N GLU A 424 -30.44 24.91 -29.92
CA GLU A 424 -30.25 26.31 -29.53
C GLU A 424 -31.56 26.96 -29.04
N LYS A 425 -32.67 26.66 -29.66
CA LYS A 425 -33.98 27.23 -29.29
C LYS A 425 -34.46 26.83 -27.90
N VAL A 426 -34.06 25.68 -27.44
CA VAL A 426 -34.40 25.16 -26.10
C VAL A 426 -33.22 25.15 -25.15
N TYR A 427 -32.12 25.81 -25.53
CA TYR A 427 -30.89 25.89 -24.71
C TYR A 427 -30.27 24.55 -24.32
N LEU A 428 -30.38 23.55 -25.20
CA LEU A 428 -29.84 22.21 -24.99
C LEU A 428 -28.69 21.91 -25.95
N SER A 429 -27.83 20.93 -25.61
CA SER A 429 -26.88 20.37 -26.58
C SER A 429 -27.61 19.52 -27.62
N SER A 430 -27.09 19.47 -28.85
CA SER A 430 -27.68 18.67 -29.95
C SER A 430 -27.77 17.19 -29.58
N GLY A 431 -26.76 16.64 -28.90
CA GLY A 431 -26.75 15.25 -28.39
C GLY A 431 -27.88 14.99 -27.40
N TYR A 432 -28.06 15.90 -26.44
CA TYR A 432 -29.09 15.76 -25.42
C TYR A 432 -30.50 15.90 -26.00
N LEU A 433 -30.73 16.90 -26.85
CA LEU A 433 -32.04 17.04 -27.52
C LEU A 433 -32.39 15.79 -28.36
N SER A 434 -31.42 15.24 -29.11
CA SER A 434 -31.64 14.02 -29.89
C SER A 434 -32.05 12.84 -29.00
N PHE A 435 -31.40 12.69 -27.84
CA PHE A 435 -31.68 11.62 -26.89
C PHE A 435 -33.11 11.75 -26.28
N ILE A 436 -33.42 12.91 -25.65
CA ILE A 436 -34.71 13.12 -25.00
C ILE A 436 -35.87 13.07 -25.98
N PHE A 437 -35.68 13.64 -27.19
CA PHE A 437 -36.70 13.64 -28.22
C PHE A 437 -37.04 12.24 -28.72
N LYS A 438 -36.01 11.39 -28.97
CA LYS A 438 -36.21 10.00 -29.36
C LYS A 438 -36.87 9.19 -28.26
N LYS A 439 -36.50 9.40 -27.01
CA LYS A 439 -37.07 8.69 -25.86
C LYS A 439 -38.53 9.05 -25.63
N GLU A 440 -38.89 10.34 -25.74
CA GLU A 440 -40.25 10.83 -25.52
C GLU A 440 -41.18 10.54 -26.70
N THR A 441 -40.69 10.58 -27.95
CA THR A 441 -41.49 10.42 -29.14
C THR A 441 -41.43 9.05 -29.82
N GLY A 442 -40.46 8.22 -29.40
CA GLY A 442 -40.16 6.92 -30.02
C GLY A 442 -39.46 7.03 -31.39
N MET A 443 -39.16 8.23 -31.88
CA MET A 443 -38.53 8.44 -33.19
C MET A 443 -37.52 9.57 -33.17
N ASN A 444 -36.51 9.49 -34.06
CA ASN A 444 -35.54 10.56 -34.18
C ASN A 444 -36.13 11.85 -34.76
N LEU A 445 -35.51 12.98 -34.45
CA LEU A 445 -35.98 14.32 -34.82
C LEU A 445 -36.20 14.49 -36.32
N ASN A 446 -35.28 14.03 -37.16
CA ASN A 446 -35.39 14.13 -38.61
C ASN A 446 -36.58 13.34 -39.17
N ARG A 447 -36.87 12.18 -38.57
CA ARG A 447 -38.04 11.38 -38.91
C ARG A 447 -39.32 12.10 -38.51
N PHE A 448 -39.35 12.74 -37.35
CA PHE A 448 -40.49 13.51 -36.87
C PHE A 448 -40.78 14.71 -37.79
N ILE A 449 -39.77 15.49 -38.16
CA ILE A 449 -39.89 16.61 -39.11
C ILE A 449 -40.49 16.11 -40.45
N ARG A 450 -39.96 14.97 -40.94
CA ARG A 450 -40.47 14.36 -42.18
C ARG A 450 -41.96 13.99 -42.06
N VAL A 451 -42.39 13.39 -40.95
CA VAL A 451 -43.78 13.04 -40.68
C VAL A 451 -44.65 14.28 -40.73
N VAL A 452 -44.29 15.34 -40.01
CA VAL A 452 -45.06 16.60 -40.00
C VAL A 452 -45.15 17.21 -41.39
N ARG A 453 -44.08 17.20 -42.19
CA ARG A 453 -44.09 17.69 -43.57
C ARG A 453 -44.99 16.86 -44.47
N MET A 454 -45.03 15.53 -44.30
CA MET A 454 -45.92 14.66 -45.09
C MET A 454 -47.38 14.85 -44.70
N GLU A 455 -47.73 15.04 -43.45
CA GLU A 455 -49.05 15.33 -42.97
C GLU A 455 -49.55 16.69 -43.52
N LYS A 456 -48.69 17.71 -43.48
CA LYS A 456 -49.03 19.02 -44.06
C LYS A 456 -49.16 18.97 -45.60
N ALA A 457 -48.35 18.17 -46.27
CA ALA A 457 -48.49 17.92 -47.70
C ALA A 457 -49.81 17.27 -48.04
N LYS A 458 -50.25 16.28 -47.26
CA LYS A 458 -51.55 15.64 -47.38
C LYS A 458 -52.71 16.70 -47.30
N GLU A 459 -52.66 17.54 -46.24
CA GLU A 459 -53.61 18.60 -46.02
C GLU A 459 -53.71 19.55 -47.25
N LEU A 460 -52.54 20.01 -47.75
CA LEU A 460 -52.47 20.90 -48.91
C LEU A 460 -52.95 20.25 -50.21
N LEU A 461 -52.62 18.97 -50.42
CA LEU A 461 -53.05 18.22 -51.58
C LEU A 461 -54.59 18.00 -51.64
N CYS A 462 -55.22 17.79 -50.47
CA CYS A 462 -56.64 17.57 -50.35
C CYS A 462 -57.48 18.89 -50.39
N ASN A 463 -56.93 19.95 -49.75
CA ASN A 463 -57.72 21.17 -49.51
C ASN A 463 -57.34 22.34 -50.43
N SER A 464 -56.43 22.13 -51.41
CA SER A 464 -56.04 23.19 -52.35
C SER A 464 -55.78 22.67 -53.75
N ASN A 465 -55.89 23.56 -54.75
CA ASN A 465 -55.60 23.29 -56.16
C ASN A 465 -54.10 23.53 -56.50
N MET A 466 -53.21 23.58 -55.54
CA MET A 466 -51.79 23.83 -55.76
C MET A 466 -51.14 22.71 -56.57
N LYS A 467 -50.22 23.05 -57.48
CA LYS A 467 -49.41 22.04 -58.19
C LYS A 467 -48.53 21.28 -57.21
N VAL A 468 -48.24 19.98 -57.46
CA VAL A 468 -47.42 19.15 -56.64
C VAL A 468 -46.03 19.81 -56.30
N ALA A 469 -45.48 20.52 -57.31
CA ALA A 469 -44.22 21.27 -57.09
C ALA A 469 -44.40 22.42 -56.09
N GLN A 470 -45.54 23.11 -56.09
CA GLN A 470 -45.79 24.18 -55.10
C GLN A 470 -46.04 23.63 -53.71
N VAL A 471 -46.73 22.47 -53.59
CA VAL A 471 -46.88 21.78 -52.30
C VAL A 471 -45.55 21.34 -51.76
N SER A 472 -44.67 20.75 -52.63
CA SER A 472 -43.31 20.33 -52.24
C SER A 472 -42.48 21.50 -51.65
N GLU A 473 -42.56 22.66 -52.33
CA GLU A 473 -41.81 23.85 -51.83
C GLU A 473 -42.45 24.38 -50.53
N GLN A 474 -43.78 24.40 -50.43
CA GLN A 474 -44.49 24.93 -49.26
C GLN A 474 -44.33 24.08 -47.99
N VAL A 475 -43.98 22.79 -48.11
CA VAL A 475 -43.70 21.90 -46.98
C VAL A 475 -42.21 21.81 -46.69
N GLY A 476 -41.39 22.65 -47.30
CA GLY A 476 -39.93 22.71 -47.01
C GLY A 476 -39.13 21.56 -47.66
N ILE A 477 -39.63 21.00 -48.79
CA ILE A 477 -38.92 19.98 -49.55
C ILE A 477 -38.77 20.47 -51.00
N PRO A 478 -37.77 21.30 -51.31
CA PRO A 478 -37.68 21.93 -52.64
C PRO A 478 -37.46 20.94 -53.80
N ASN A 479 -36.86 19.76 -53.49
CA ASN A 479 -36.66 18.72 -54.49
C ASN A 479 -37.94 17.89 -54.69
N VAL A 480 -38.69 18.18 -55.76
CA VAL A 480 -39.96 17.56 -56.07
C VAL A 480 -39.86 16.05 -56.28
N SER A 481 -38.78 15.56 -56.87
CA SER A 481 -38.56 14.11 -57.04
C SER A 481 -38.36 13.39 -55.69
N TYR A 482 -37.60 13.99 -54.78
CA TYR A 482 -37.43 13.48 -53.41
C TYR A 482 -38.75 13.56 -52.63
N PHE A 483 -39.51 14.64 -52.77
CA PHE A 483 -40.81 14.79 -52.16
C PHE A 483 -41.79 13.69 -52.62
N CYS A 484 -41.94 13.46 -53.93
CA CYS A 484 -42.86 12.44 -54.48
C CYS A 484 -42.47 11.02 -53.99
N ARG A 485 -41.15 10.72 -53.88
CA ARG A 485 -40.66 9.44 -53.34
C ARG A 485 -41.03 9.31 -51.86
N SER A 486 -40.72 10.32 -51.05
CA SER A 486 -40.99 10.34 -49.59
C SER A 486 -42.49 10.25 -49.30
N PHE A 487 -43.33 10.93 -50.10
CA PHE A 487 -44.76 10.88 -49.97
C PHE A 487 -45.33 9.49 -50.30
N ARG A 488 -44.83 8.84 -51.39
CA ARG A 488 -45.18 7.46 -51.71
C ARG A 488 -44.74 6.46 -50.65
N GLU A 489 -43.55 6.62 -50.11
CA GLU A 489 -43.07 5.77 -49.00
C GLU A 489 -43.94 5.90 -47.74
N TYR A 490 -44.52 7.08 -47.51
CA TYR A 490 -45.31 7.34 -46.31
C TYR A 490 -46.79 6.97 -46.47
N TYR A 491 -47.38 7.27 -47.61
CA TYR A 491 -48.85 7.07 -47.89
C TYR A 491 -49.17 5.97 -48.92
N GLY A 492 -48.18 5.23 -49.40
CA GLY A 492 -48.38 4.14 -50.37
C GLY A 492 -48.62 4.58 -51.79
N SER A 493 -49.03 5.84 -52.03
CA SER A 493 -49.41 6.36 -53.35
C SER A 493 -48.72 7.68 -53.70
N SER A 494 -48.67 8.03 -55.00
CA SER A 494 -48.08 9.29 -55.43
C SER A 494 -48.93 10.49 -55.01
N PRO A 495 -48.36 11.72 -54.82
CA PRO A 495 -49.15 12.92 -54.49
C PRO A 495 -50.29 13.20 -55.46
N GLU A 496 -50.07 12.96 -56.75
CA GLU A 496 -51.12 13.14 -57.76
C GLU A 496 -52.23 12.08 -57.67
N SER A 497 -51.89 10.82 -57.43
CA SER A 497 -52.84 9.74 -57.23
C SER A 497 -53.65 9.97 -55.94
N TYR A 498 -53.02 10.39 -54.90
CA TYR A 498 -53.61 10.70 -53.58
C TYR A 498 -54.69 11.81 -53.73
N ARG A 499 -54.42 12.89 -54.52
CA ARG A 499 -55.34 13.99 -54.80
C ARG A 499 -56.58 13.53 -55.57
N LYS A 500 -56.46 12.55 -56.46
CA LYS A 500 -57.56 12.03 -57.26
C LYS A 500 -58.48 11.05 -56.52
N GLY A 501 -58.29 10.88 -55.22
CA GLY A 501 -59.17 10.03 -54.40
C GLY A 501 -58.88 8.53 -54.46
N THR A 502 -57.72 8.12 -55.04
CA THR A 502 -57.34 6.70 -55.11
C THR A 502 -56.45 6.27 -53.88
N GLY A 503 -56.36 7.14 -52.87
CA GLY A 503 -55.59 6.88 -51.68
C GLY A 503 -56.32 6.20 -50.51
N GLU A 504 -57.66 6.01 -50.64
CA GLU A 504 -58.48 5.47 -49.53
C GLU A 504 -58.67 3.94 -49.56
N GLU A 505 -58.26 3.24 -50.64
CA GLU A 505 -58.51 1.79 -50.76
C GLU A 505 -57.44 0.88 -50.22
N ASP A 506 -56.21 1.41 -49.75
CA ASP A 506 -55.08 0.59 -49.28
C ASP A 506 -54.86 0.60 -47.77
N GLU A 507 -55.74 1.13 -46.91
CA GLU A 507 -55.63 1.12 -45.47
C GLU A 507 -55.80 -0.27 -44.80
N ASN A 508 -56.10 -1.34 -45.61
CA ASN A 508 -56.42 -2.67 -45.04
C ASN A 508 -55.37 -3.78 -45.29
N THR A 509 -54.18 -3.44 -45.74
CA THR A 509 -53.11 -4.44 -45.90
C THR A 509 -51.74 -3.94 -45.41
N GLY A 510 -51.60 -3.80 -44.10
CA GLY A 510 -50.31 -3.35 -43.53
C GLY A 510 -50.08 -3.66 -42.07
N SER A 511 -50.73 -4.69 -41.51
CA SER A 511 -50.31 -5.31 -40.28
C SER A 511 -49.59 -6.62 -40.62
N HIS A 512 -48.28 -6.57 -40.70
CA HIS A 512 -47.30 -7.64 -40.44
C HIS A 512 -45.98 -7.35 -41.18
N LYS A 513 -45.00 -6.86 -40.39
CA LYS A 513 -43.63 -7.42 -40.32
C LYS A 513 -42.81 -6.54 -39.41
N GLU A 514 -42.44 -7.21 -38.34
CA GLU A 514 -41.40 -7.12 -37.35
C GLU A 514 -40.26 -6.12 -37.58
#